data_18283b145111b7b3ce9af4002bf806f8
#
_entry.id   18283b145111b7b3ce9af4002bf806f8
#
_cell.length_a   1.000
_cell.length_b   1.000
_cell.length_c   1.000
_cell.angle_alpha   90.00
_cell.angle_beta   90.00
_cell.angle_gamma   90.00
#
_symmetry.space_group_name_H-M   'P 1'
#
loop_
_entity.id
_entity.type
_entity.pdbx_description
1 polymer ?
#
loop_
_entity_poly.entity_id
_entity_poly.type
_entity_poly.pdbx_seq_one_letter_code
_entity_poly.pdbx_strand_id
1 'polypeptide(L)'
;MAEYSFDGRKLVKKSSGQKVAEVDRDTLRSYNGAVFGQIEGKNLRDSHGKKVAEWNGKEVKDDRGKKVISVKELQEAIEGDASIAMAGLWYFFVKGRHDHAGVL
;
A
#
# COMPACT_ATOMS: atom_id res chain seq x y z
N MET A 1 -1.46 -6.60 -16.13
CA MET A 1 -0.05 -6.23 -15.90
C MET A 1 0.06 -5.22 -14.79
N ALA A 2 1.08 -5.37 -13.99
CA ALA A 2 1.29 -4.46 -12.87
C ALA A 2 1.81 -3.10 -13.35
N GLU A 3 1.24 -2.03 -12.83
CA GLU A 3 1.70 -0.67 -13.12
C GLU A 3 2.84 -0.24 -12.21
N TYR A 4 3.03 -0.96 -11.13
CA TYR A 4 4.01 -0.66 -10.08
C TYR A 4 4.88 -1.86 -9.81
N SER A 5 6.06 -1.61 -9.27
CA SER A 5 6.91 -2.68 -8.78
C SER A 5 7.39 -2.35 -7.37
N PHE A 6 7.53 -3.38 -6.55
CA PHE A 6 7.95 -3.25 -5.17
C PHE A 6 9.10 -4.21 -4.91
N ASP A 7 10.24 -3.67 -4.48
CA ASP A 7 11.46 -4.44 -4.26
C ASP A 7 11.66 -4.87 -2.80
N GLY A 8 10.63 -4.71 -1.99
CA GLY A 8 10.70 -4.97 -0.56
C GLY A 8 10.86 -3.71 0.25
N ARG A 9 11.20 -2.61 -0.38
CA ARG A 9 11.37 -1.32 0.28
C ARG A 9 10.73 -0.18 -0.50
N LYS A 10 10.97 -0.10 -1.80
CA LYS A 10 10.49 1.02 -2.63
C LYS A 10 9.38 0.58 -3.57
N LEU A 11 8.37 1.43 -3.67
CA LEU A 11 7.30 1.29 -4.65
C LEU A 11 7.61 2.24 -5.80
N VAL A 12 7.72 1.70 -7.00
CA VAL A 12 8.14 2.45 -8.19
C VAL A 12 7.08 2.29 -9.27
N LYS A 13 6.79 3.37 -9.98
CA LYS A 13 5.89 3.32 -11.13
C LYS A 13 6.69 2.80 -12.34
N LYS A 14 6.28 1.68 -12.90
CA LYS A 14 7.06 1.00 -13.95
C LYS A 14 7.23 1.83 -15.22
N SER A 15 6.21 2.60 -15.59
CA SER A 15 6.25 3.36 -16.84
C SER A 15 7.30 4.49 -16.83
N SER A 16 7.54 5.08 -15.67
CA SER A 16 8.45 6.23 -15.55
C SER A 16 9.69 5.95 -14.73
N GLY A 17 9.71 4.86 -13.98
CA GLY A 17 10.79 4.57 -13.05
C GLY A 17 10.79 5.44 -11.81
N GLN A 18 9.75 6.26 -11.63
CA GLN A 18 9.70 7.17 -10.50
C GLN A 18 9.32 6.45 -9.21
N LYS A 19 10.03 6.79 -8.15
CA LYS A 19 9.68 6.31 -6.82
C LYS A 19 8.39 6.99 -6.37
N VAL A 20 7.42 6.18 -5.96
CA VAL A 20 6.13 6.65 -5.48
C VAL A 20 6.14 6.73 -3.97
N ALA A 21 6.69 5.71 -3.32
CA ALA A 21 6.66 5.59 -1.88
C ALA A 21 7.70 4.57 -1.42
N GLU A 22 7.86 4.47 -0.11
CA GLU A 22 8.74 3.46 0.45
C GLU A 22 8.27 3.05 1.84
N VAL A 23 8.68 1.87 2.26
CA VAL A 23 8.51 1.44 3.64
C VAL A 23 9.87 1.58 4.32
N ASP A 24 9.88 2.26 5.47
CA ASP A 24 11.05 2.44 6.30
C ASP A 24 10.72 1.77 7.63
N ARG A 25 11.19 0.54 7.80
CA ARG A 25 10.81 -0.33 8.92
C ARG A 25 9.30 -0.54 8.90
N ASP A 26 8.55 0.07 9.82
CA ASP A 26 7.11 -0.06 9.91
C ASP A 26 6.39 1.21 9.43
N THR A 27 7.12 2.18 8.89
CA THR A 27 6.56 3.46 8.46
C THR A 27 6.42 3.51 6.95
N LEU A 28 5.25 3.91 6.48
CA LEU A 28 4.95 4.05 5.05
C LEU A 28 5.08 5.51 4.69
N ARG A 29 6.06 5.83 3.83
CA ARG A 29 6.39 7.20 3.46
C ARG A 29 6.20 7.43 1.97
N SER A 30 5.77 8.64 1.61
CA SER A 30 5.69 9.04 0.21
C SER A 30 7.10 9.28 -0.33
N TYR A 31 7.19 9.57 -1.63
CA TYR A 31 8.47 9.79 -2.29
C TYR A 31 9.28 10.94 -1.66
N ASN A 32 8.61 11.89 -1.04
CA ASN A 32 9.26 13.05 -0.40
C ASN A 32 9.47 12.87 1.11
N GLY A 33 9.23 11.67 1.63
CA GLY A 33 9.44 11.35 3.04
C GLY A 33 8.26 11.60 3.96
N ALA A 34 7.14 12.10 3.44
CA ALA A 34 5.95 12.35 4.27
C ALA A 34 5.36 11.03 4.75
N VAL A 35 5.03 10.96 6.03
CA VAL A 35 4.44 9.76 6.62
C VAL A 35 2.95 9.69 6.26
N PHE A 36 2.53 8.57 5.65
CA PHE A 36 1.14 8.33 5.30
C PHE A 36 0.51 7.27 6.18
N GLY A 37 1.31 6.38 6.73
CA GLY A 37 0.77 5.33 7.57
C GLY A 37 1.85 4.51 8.23
N GLN A 38 1.42 3.56 9.05
CA GLN A 38 2.31 2.68 9.80
C GLN A 38 1.77 1.27 9.82
N ILE A 39 2.68 0.32 9.99
CA ILE A 39 2.36 -1.10 10.12
C ILE A 39 2.53 -1.48 11.59
N GLU A 40 1.51 -2.13 12.16
CA GLU A 40 1.59 -2.64 13.53
C GLU A 40 1.06 -4.07 13.53
N GLY A 41 1.95 -5.05 13.57
CA GLY A 41 1.56 -6.46 13.46
C GLY A 41 0.94 -6.72 12.09
N LYS A 42 -0.34 -7.05 12.04
CA LYS A 42 -1.10 -7.20 10.78
C LYS A 42 -1.99 -6.00 10.49
N ASN A 43 -1.89 -4.95 11.27
CA ASN A 43 -2.74 -3.77 11.12
C ASN A 43 -2.03 -2.69 10.32
N LEU A 44 -2.81 -1.97 9.51
CA LEU A 44 -2.35 -0.77 8.83
C LEU A 44 -3.03 0.40 9.52
N ARG A 45 -2.21 1.37 9.96
CA ARG A 45 -2.68 2.57 10.63
C ARG A 45 -2.35 3.79 9.79
N ASP A 46 -3.23 4.79 9.82
CA ASP A 46 -2.97 6.05 9.12
C ASP A 46 -1.96 6.90 9.90
N SER A 47 -1.67 8.10 9.39
CA SER A 47 -0.70 8.99 10.02
C SER A 47 -1.14 9.51 11.40
N HIS A 48 -2.41 9.34 11.72
CA HIS A 48 -2.96 9.70 13.03
C HIS A 48 -3.03 8.53 14.00
N GLY A 49 -2.55 7.36 13.58
CA GLY A 49 -2.55 6.17 14.41
C GLY A 49 -3.85 5.37 14.40
N LYS A 50 -4.80 5.76 13.57
CA LYS A 50 -6.07 5.05 13.47
C LYS A 50 -5.91 3.81 12.58
N LYS A 51 -6.42 2.67 13.04
CA LYS A 51 -6.44 1.45 12.24
C LYS A 51 -7.40 1.65 11.06
N VAL A 52 -6.92 1.43 9.85
CA VAL A 52 -7.72 1.57 8.64
C VAL A 52 -7.87 0.27 7.87
N ALA A 53 -6.98 -0.69 8.09
CA ALA A 53 -7.04 -1.96 7.37
C ALA A 53 -6.24 -3.03 8.10
N GLU A 54 -6.41 -4.27 7.66
CA GLU A 54 -5.73 -5.41 8.24
C GLU A 54 -5.31 -6.36 7.12
N TRP A 55 -4.11 -6.93 7.24
CA TRP A 55 -3.56 -7.89 6.30
C TRP A 55 -3.53 -9.28 6.96
N ASN A 56 -4.14 -10.27 6.33
CA ASN A 56 -4.17 -11.63 6.87
C ASN A 56 -3.35 -12.64 6.05
N GLY A 57 -2.55 -12.16 5.11
CA GLY A 57 -1.75 -13.02 4.24
C GLY A 57 -2.46 -13.41 2.95
N LYS A 58 -3.76 -13.25 2.89
CA LYS A 58 -4.56 -13.60 1.72
C LYS A 58 -5.31 -12.41 1.15
N GLU A 59 -5.61 -11.44 1.98
CA GLU A 59 -6.39 -10.28 1.56
C GLU A 59 -6.23 -9.14 2.54
N VAL A 60 -6.59 -7.95 2.08
CA VAL A 60 -6.68 -6.75 2.92
C VAL A 60 -8.15 -6.57 3.27
N LYS A 61 -8.43 -6.37 4.56
CA LYS A 61 -9.77 -6.05 5.04
C LYS A 61 -9.76 -4.66 5.62
N ASP A 62 -10.88 -3.94 5.50
CA ASP A 62 -11.01 -2.62 6.12
C ASP A 62 -11.27 -2.77 7.63
N ASP A 63 -11.47 -1.64 8.30
CA ASP A 63 -11.69 -1.62 9.75
C ASP A 63 -13.03 -2.25 10.17
N ARG A 64 -13.89 -2.54 9.22
CA ARG A 64 -15.18 -3.21 9.46
C ARG A 64 -15.13 -4.70 9.14
N GLY A 65 -13.96 -5.18 8.70
CA GLY A 65 -13.78 -6.58 8.34
C GLY A 65 -14.20 -6.90 6.90
N LYS A 66 -14.51 -5.89 6.11
CA LYS A 66 -14.89 -6.09 4.71
C LYS A 66 -13.64 -6.21 3.83
N LYS A 67 -13.63 -7.17 2.92
CA LYS A 67 -12.53 -7.36 1.98
C LYS A 67 -12.36 -6.13 1.08
N VAL A 68 -11.13 -5.64 0.99
CA VAL A 68 -10.77 -4.53 0.11
C VAL A 68 -10.11 -5.04 -1.16
N ILE A 69 -9.15 -5.97 -1.02
CA ILE A 69 -8.42 -6.51 -2.15
C ILE A 69 -7.83 -7.88 -1.74
N SER A 70 -7.75 -8.81 -2.70
CA SER A 70 -7.10 -10.09 -2.47
C SER A 70 -5.61 -9.99 -2.78
N VAL A 71 -4.82 -10.96 -2.30
CA VAL A 71 -3.39 -11.01 -2.61
C VAL A 71 -3.16 -11.13 -4.12
N LYS A 72 -4.00 -11.87 -4.80
CA LYS A 72 -3.90 -12.04 -6.25
C LYS A 72 -4.08 -10.70 -6.97
N GLU A 73 -5.12 -9.96 -6.60
CA GLU A 73 -5.38 -8.65 -7.17
C GLU A 73 -4.27 -7.65 -6.82
N LEU A 74 -3.74 -7.75 -5.60
CA LEU A 74 -2.65 -6.91 -5.16
C LEU A 74 -1.40 -7.13 -6.03
N GLN A 75 -1.08 -8.39 -6.32
CA GLN A 75 0.06 -8.73 -7.15
C GLN A 75 -0.17 -8.40 -8.63
N GLU A 76 -1.42 -8.28 -9.05
CA GLU A 76 -1.74 -7.77 -10.37
C GLU A 76 -1.48 -6.27 -10.49
N ALA A 77 -1.64 -5.55 -9.39
CA ALA A 77 -1.39 -4.11 -9.36
C ALA A 77 0.08 -3.77 -9.11
N ILE A 78 0.74 -4.55 -8.27
CA ILE A 78 2.13 -4.30 -7.86
C ILE A 78 2.95 -5.58 -8.04
N GLU A 79 3.96 -5.50 -8.87
CA GLU A 79 4.88 -6.62 -9.07
C GLU A 79 5.82 -6.76 -7.88
N GLY A 80 5.96 -7.98 -7.37
CA GLY A 80 6.84 -8.25 -6.23
C GLY A 80 6.22 -9.26 -5.28
N ASP A 81 6.89 -9.48 -4.16
CA ASP A 81 6.43 -10.40 -3.13
C ASP A 81 5.33 -9.77 -2.30
N ALA A 82 4.22 -10.47 -2.16
CA ALA A 82 3.09 -9.99 -1.36
C ALA A 82 3.48 -9.96 0.12
N SER A 83 3.16 -8.86 0.78
CA SER A 83 3.47 -8.65 2.18
C SER A 83 2.56 -7.56 2.72
N ILE A 84 2.57 -7.38 4.03
CA ILE A 84 1.82 -6.28 4.65
C ILE A 84 2.37 -4.92 4.19
N ALA A 85 3.68 -4.83 3.91
CA ALA A 85 4.28 -3.61 3.38
C ALA A 85 3.71 -3.28 2.01
N MET A 86 3.65 -4.26 1.11
CA MET A 86 3.04 -4.07 -0.21
C MET A 86 1.58 -3.67 -0.08
N ALA A 87 0.85 -4.33 0.80
CA ALA A 87 -0.57 -4.03 1.03
C ALA A 87 -0.75 -2.60 1.52
N GLY A 88 0.10 -2.15 2.44
CA GLY A 88 0.05 -0.79 2.96
C GLY A 88 0.37 0.25 1.90
N LEU A 89 1.41 0.01 1.11
CA LEU A 89 1.76 0.94 0.02
C LEU A 89 0.65 1.02 -1.01
N TRP A 90 0.03 -0.12 -1.33
CA TRP A 90 -1.13 -0.12 -2.23
C TRP A 90 -2.28 0.71 -1.63
N TYR A 91 -2.59 0.48 -0.37
CA TYR A 91 -3.72 1.11 0.30
C TYR A 91 -3.59 2.64 0.30
N PHE A 92 -2.42 3.14 0.66
CA PHE A 92 -2.23 4.59 0.82
C PHE A 92 -1.85 5.31 -0.46
N PHE A 93 -1.16 4.65 -1.39
CA PHE A 93 -0.56 5.33 -2.54
C PHE A 93 -1.16 4.95 -3.88
N VAL A 94 -1.65 3.74 -4.03
CA VAL A 94 -2.26 3.29 -5.28
C VAL A 94 -3.76 3.50 -5.21
N LYS A 95 -4.41 2.93 -4.22
CA LYS A 95 -5.85 3.06 -4.02
C LYS A 95 -6.23 4.52 -3.76
N GLY A 96 -5.48 5.20 -2.89
CA GLY A 96 -5.75 6.59 -2.54
C GLY A 96 -5.62 7.53 -3.74
N ARG A 97 -4.60 7.31 -4.57
CA ARG A 97 -4.41 8.14 -5.76
C ARG A 97 -5.52 7.93 -6.77
N HIS A 98 -5.97 6.69 -6.91
CA HIS A 98 -7.08 6.37 -7.80
C HIS A 98 -8.35 7.08 -7.34
N ASP A 99 -8.62 7.08 -6.04
CA ASP A 99 -9.77 7.77 -5.47
C ASP A 99 -9.66 9.28 -5.72
N HIS A 100 -8.48 9.85 -5.57
CA HIS A 100 -8.25 11.26 -5.84
C HIS A 100 -8.48 11.60 -7.32
N ALA A 101 -8.00 10.75 -8.21
CA ALA A 101 -8.21 10.95 -9.63
C ALA A 101 -9.69 10.94 -9.98
N GLY A 102 -10.46 10.13 -9.29
CA GLY A 102 -11.91 10.07 -9.48
C GLY A 102 -12.64 11.33 -9.02
N VAL A 103 -12.06 12.06 -8.08
CA VAL A 103 -12.64 13.29 -7.54
C VAL A 103 -12.33 14.47 -8.46
N LEU A 104 -11.20 14.46 -9.07
CA LEU A 104 -10.76 15.55 -9.93
C LEU A 104 -11.43 15.50 -11.29
#